data_c433f8fa3d1c04135cf0e3a03094d989
#
_entry.id   c433f8fa3d1c04135cf0e3a03094d989
#
_cell.length_a   1.000
_cell.length_b   1.000
_cell.length_c   1.000
_cell.angle_alpha   90.00
_cell.angle_beta   90.00
_cell.angle_gamma   90.00
#
_symmetry.space_group_name_H-M   'P 1'
#
loop_
_entity.id
_entity.type
_entity.pdbx_description
1 polymer ?
#
loop_
_entity_poly.entity_id
_entity_poly.type
_entity_poly.pdbx_seq_one_letter_code
_entity_poly.pdbx_strand_id
1 'polypeptide(L)'
;MKKTLLSIIIFFSFSLSFNANSHVEHYKDFNYLEYELFRNNKLIGYHKYNFIREKNSLNVKSEVKFKITKLGVDLYNYYAESEEIYKDNKFFKFSSKTNQNKKEKYVNISVNPSNSDLLIDGSSYKGKTNKENIVGTWWNHEIVKTKAQI
;
A
#
# COMPACT_ATOMS: atom_id res chain seq x y z
N MET A 1 -56.25 -2.59 -40.74
CA MET A 1 -55.73 -3.24 -39.49
C MET A 1 -54.21 -3.05 -39.45
N LYS A 2 -53.77 -2.07 -38.70
CA LYS A 2 -52.33 -1.79 -38.53
C LYS A 2 -51.79 -2.69 -37.42
N LYS A 3 -50.88 -3.57 -37.77
CA LYS A 3 -50.15 -4.38 -36.79
C LYS A 3 -49.02 -3.51 -36.20
N THR A 4 -49.17 -3.07 -34.98
CA THR A 4 -48.11 -2.42 -34.21
C THR A 4 -47.15 -3.48 -33.73
N LEU A 5 -45.95 -3.47 -34.30
CA LEU A 5 -44.84 -4.30 -33.87
C LEU A 5 -44.25 -3.70 -32.58
N LEU A 6 -44.50 -4.34 -31.46
CA LEU A 6 -43.94 -3.93 -30.18
C LEU A 6 -42.49 -4.50 -30.08
N SER A 7 -41.52 -3.66 -30.43
CA SER A 7 -40.12 -4.00 -30.22
C SER A 7 -39.79 -3.94 -28.72
N ILE A 8 -39.69 -5.10 -28.10
CA ILE A 8 -39.15 -5.23 -26.76
C ILE A 8 -37.62 -5.10 -26.90
N ILE A 9 -37.13 -3.90 -26.64
CA ILE A 9 -35.69 -3.69 -26.44
C ILE A 9 -35.36 -4.23 -25.03
N ILE A 10 -34.87 -5.47 -24.99
CA ILE A 10 -34.27 -6.01 -23.79
C ILE A 10 -32.93 -5.28 -23.63
N PHE A 11 -32.94 -4.26 -22.78
CA PHE A 11 -31.72 -3.65 -22.28
C PHE A 11 -31.00 -4.68 -21.41
N PHE A 12 -30.11 -5.45 -22.04
CA PHE A 12 -29.17 -6.28 -21.32
C PHE A 12 -28.16 -5.32 -20.65
N SER A 13 -28.52 -4.85 -19.46
CA SER A 13 -27.56 -4.19 -18.58
C SER A 13 -26.52 -5.24 -18.20
N PHE A 14 -25.47 -5.33 -19.02
CA PHE A 14 -24.23 -5.93 -18.60
C PHE A 14 -23.75 -5.09 -17.44
N SER A 15 -24.05 -5.53 -16.23
CA SER A 15 -23.33 -5.13 -15.03
C SER A 15 -21.90 -5.64 -15.22
N LEU A 16 -21.08 -4.80 -15.84
CA LEU A 16 -19.64 -4.95 -15.77
C LEU A 16 -19.30 -4.79 -14.29
N SER A 17 -19.23 -5.91 -13.61
CA SER A 17 -18.57 -5.98 -12.32
C SER A 17 -17.13 -5.57 -12.61
N PHE A 18 -16.81 -4.30 -12.45
CA PHE A 18 -15.43 -3.87 -12.30
C PHE A 18 -14.97 -4.55 -11.02
N ASN A 19 -14.36 -5.71 -11.16
CA ASN A 19 -13.50 -6.21 -10.10
C ASN A 19 -12.53 -5.06 -9.85
N ALA A 20 -12.62 -4.44 -8.68
CA ALA A 20 -11.56 -3.62 -8.16
C ALA A 20 -10.40 -4.59 -7.91
N ASN A 21 -9.65 -4.88 -8.97
CA ASN A 21 -8.42 -5.60 -8.87
C ASN A 21 -7.54 -4.76 -7.98
N SER A 22 -7.25 -5.26 -6.79
CA SER A 22 -6.31 -4.59 -5.91
C SER A 22 -5.02 -4.42 -6.71
N HIS A 23 -4.35 -3.26 -6.58
CA HIS A 23 -3.11 -2.94 -7.29
C HIS A 23 -1.95 -3.90 -7.03
N VAL A 24 -2.17 -4.91 -6.22
CA VAL A 24 -1.35 -6.09 -6.04
C VAL A 24 -1.01 -6.75 -7.39
N GLU A 25 -1.93 -6.72 -8.37
CA GLU A 25 -1.68 -7.28 -9.71
C GLU A 25 -0.75 -6.43 -10.58
N HIS A 26 -0.60 -5.14 -10.31
CA HIS A 26 0.27 -4.27 -11.09
C HIS A 26 1.74 -4.71 -11.05
N TYR A 27 2.16 -5.31 -9.94
CA TYR A 27 3.53 -5.80 -9.73
C TYR A 27 3.63 -7.33 -9.80
N LYS A 28 2.65 -8.03 -10.39
CA LYS A 28 2.60 -9.50 -10.43
C LYS A 28 3.85 -10.16 -11.01
N ASP A 29 4.49 -9.48 -11.97
CA ASP A 29 5.66 -9.97 -12.67
C ASP A 29 6.99 -9.63 -11.96
N PHE A 30 6.93 -8.88 -10.86
CA PHE A 30 8.11 -8.47 -10.09
C PHE A 30 8.15 -9.19 -8.74
N ASN A 31 9.30 -9.78 -8.43
CA ASN A 31 9.59 -10.30 -7.09
C ASN A 31 10.45 -9.34 -6.27
N TYR A 32 11.12 -8.43 -6.94
CA TYR A 32 12.02 -7.46 -6.33
C TYR A 32 12.03 -6.16 -7.11
N LEU A 33 12.03 -5.04 -6.39
CA LEU A 33 12.26 -3.70 -6.93
C LEU A 33 13.26 -2.98 -6.03
N GLU A 34 14.13 -2.19 -6.63
CA GLU A 34 15.05 -1.32 -5.92
C GLU A 34 15.12 0.05 -6.60
N TYR A 35 14.99 1.08 -5.79
CA TYR A 35 15.09 2.47 -6.20
C TYR A 35 16.29 3.12 -5.51
N GLU A 36 17.14 3.76 -6.28
CA GLU A 36 18.16 4.64 -5.77
C GLU A 36 17.55 6.00 -5.41
N LEU A 37 17.90 6.51 -4.23
CA LEU A 37 17.40 7.78 -3.74
C LEU A 37 18.45 8.87 -3.94
N PHE A 38 18.10 9.91 -4.70
CA PHE A 38 18.97 11.02 -5.01
C PHE A 38 18.48 12.31 -4.37
N ARG A 39 19.41 13.15 -3.94
CA ARG A 39 19.18 14.54 -3.54
C ARG A 39 20.22 15.42 -4.18
N ASN A 40 19.81 16.44 -4.97
CA ASN A 40 20.71 17.31 -5.71
C ASN A 40 21.76 16.53 -6.52
N ASN A 41 21.29 15.53 -7.28
CA ASN A 41 22.10 14.63 -8.12
C ASN A 41 23.14 13.78 -7.34
N LYS A 42 23.05 13.73 -6.01
CA LYS A 42 23.90 12.89 -5.18
C LYS A 42 23.09 11.72 -4.65
N LEU A 43 23.62 10.49 -4.84
CA LEU A 43 23.04 9.28 -4.24
C LEU A 43 23.12 9.40 -2.71
N ILE A 44 21.96 9.22 -2.04
CA ILE A 44 21.84 9.32 -0.59
C ILE A 44 21.39 8.01 0.05
N GLY A 45 20.86 7.07 -0.73
CA GLY A 45 20.38 5.80 -0.22
C GLY A 45 19.54 5.02 -1.22
N TYR A 46 18.71 4.10 -0.69
CA TYR A 46 17.89 3.20 -1.49
C TYR A 46 16.52 2.94 -0.85
N HIS A 47 15.58 2.42 -1.66
CA HIS A 47 14.31 1.86 -1.24
C HIS A 47 14.08 0.55 -1.98
N LYS A 48 13.92 -0.54 -1.24
CA LYS A 48 13.77 -1.91 -1.75
C LYS A 48 12.41 -2.47 -1.43
N TYR A 49 11.90 -3.31 -2.31
CA TYR A 49 10.68 -4.10 -2.12
C TYR A 49 10.92 -5.54 -2.52
N ASN A 50 10.45 -6.46 -1.68
CA ASN A 50 10.39 -7.89 -1.96
C ASN A 50 8.93 -8.33 -1.95
N PHE A 51 8.46 -8.92 -3.05
CA PHE A 51 7.11 -9.42 -3.22
C PHE A 51 7.11 -10.93 -3.10
N ILE A 52 6.67 -11.45 -1.97
CA ILE A 52 6.61 -12.88 -1.68
C ILE A 52 5.17 -13.33 -1.87
N ARG A 53 4.95 -14.19 -2.87
CA ARG A 53 3.62 -14.69 -3.24
C ARG A 53 3.49 -16.15 -2.87
N GLU A 54 2.43 -16.45 -2.14
CA GLU A 54 2.01 -17.79 -1.81
C GLU A 54 0.54 -17.90 -2.21
N LYS A 55 0.12 -19.08 -2.59
CA LYS A 55 -1.21 -19.44 -3.14
C LYS A 55 -2.31 -18.35 -3.08
N ASN A 56 -2.65 -17.85 -1.88
CA ASN A 56 -3.71 -16.85 -1.65
C ASN A 56 -3.20 -15.64 -0.87
N SER A 57 -1.89 -15.47 -0.75
CA SER A 57 -1.31 -14.34 -0.02
C SER A 57 -0.20 -13.64 -0.80
N LEU A 58 -0.12 -12.35 -0.59
CA LEU A 58 1.02 -11.53 -0.97
C LEU A 58 1.60 -10.91 0.29
N ASN A 59 2.88 -11.09 0.50
CA ASN A 59 3.64 -10.40 1.53
C ASN A 59 4.63 -9.45 0.83
N VAL A 60 4.49 -8.15 1.09
CA VAL A 60 5.38 -7.11 0.57
C VAL A 60 6.26 -6.62 1.70
N LYS A 61 7.54 -6.93 1.62
CA LYS A 61 8.56 -6.41 2.53
C LYS A 61 9.25 -5.22 1.90
N SER A 62 9.36 -4.14 2.63
CA SER A 62 10.03 -2.92 2.19
C SER A 62 11.15 -2.55 3.15
N GLU A 63 12.25 -2.08 2.60
CA GLU A 63 13.37 -1.52 3.33
C GLU A 63 13.78 -0.20 2.68
N VAL A 64 13.82 0.87 3.46
CA VAL A 64 14.31 2.16 3.01
C VAL A 64 15.42 2.65 3.91
N LYS A 65 16.53 3.07 3.31
CA LYS A 65 17.68 3.61 4.04
C LYS A 65 18.28 4.76 3.29
N PHE A 66 18.43 5.89 3.96
CA PHE A 66 19.15 7.02 3.39
C PHE A 66 19.81 7.90 4.44
N LYS A 67 20.82 8.63 3.99
CA LYS A 67 21.61 9.53 4.82
C LYS A 67 21.81 10.86 4.09
N ILE A 68 21.61 11.95 4.81
CA ILE A 68 21.88 13.29 4.32
C ILE A 68 23.08 13.84 5.09
N THR A 69 24.16 14.10 4.37
CA THR A 69 25.41 14.65 4.90
C THR A 69 25.69 16.02 4.28
N LYS A 70 26.16 16.96 5.09
CA LYS A 70 26.62 18.28 4.62
C LYS A 70 27.94 18.62 5.32
N LEU A 71 28.95 19.00 4.55
CA LEU A 71 30.30 19.32 5.05
C LEU A 71 30.89 18.23 5.96
N GLY A 72 30.68 16.94 5.61
CA GLY A 72 31.18 15.82 6.38
C GLY A 72 30.35 15.46 7.63
N VAL A 73 29.33 16.25 7.95
CA VAL A 73 28.46 16.02 9.12
C VAL A 73 27.16 15.35 8.70
N ASP A 74 26.76 14.28 9.38
CA ASP A 74 25.48 13.61 9.19
C ASP A 74 24.36 14.47 9.77
N LEU A 75 23.52 15.03 8.90
CA LEU A 75 22.38 15.85 9.30
C LEU A 75 21.12 15.01 9.53
N TYR A 76 20.98 13.92 8.77
CA TYR A 76 19.79 13.09 8.86
C TYR A 76 20.11 11.66 8.46
N ASN A 77 19.74 10.73 9.33
CA ASN A 77 19.80 9.29 9.09
C ASN A 77 18.40 8.73 9.19
N TYR A 78 17.99 7.98 8.20
CA TYR A 78 16.70 7.32 8.15
C TYR A 78 16.87 5.86 7.77
N TYR A 79 16.25 4.99 8.53
CA TYR A 79 16.08 3.58 8.26
C TYR A 79 14.66 3.19 8.60
N ALA A 80 13.97 2.52 7.69
CA ALA A 80 12.69 1.91 7.99
C ALA A 80 12.58 0.56 7.28
N GLU A 81 11.92 -0.36 7.95
CA GLU A 81 11.47 -1.63 7.40
C GLU A 81 9.97 -1.77 7.60
N SER A 82 9.30 -2.38 6.64
CA SER A 82 7.88 -2.68 6.76
C SER A 82 7.51 -4.00 6.12
N GLU A 83 6.41 -4.55 6.60
CA GLU A 83 5.79 -5.74 6.06
C GLU A 83 4.29 -5.48 5.89
N GLU A 84 3.79 -5.70 4.70
CA GLU A 84 2.39 -5.54 4.32
C GLU A 84 1.86 -6.87 3.79
N ILE A 85 0.78 -7.37 4.37
CA ILE A 85 0.23 -8.69 4.05
C ILE A 85 -1.16 -8.52 3.46
N TYR A 86 -1.38 -9.16 2.32
CA TYR A 86 -2.68 -9.33 1.68
C TYR A 86 -3.07 -10.80 1.68
N LYS A 87 -4.37 -11.08 1.89
CA LYS A 87 -4.97 -12.42 1.76
C LYS A 87 -6.18 -12.31 0.85
N ASP A 88 -6.29 -13.21 -0.12
CA ASP A 88 -7.36 -13.18 -1.13
C ASP A 88 -7.53 -11.77 -1.75
N ASN A 89 -6.40 -11.14 -2.10
CA ASN A 89 -6.30 -9.78 -2.65
C ASN A 89 -6.86 -8.66 -1.74
N LYS A 90 -7.07 -8.94 -0.45
CA LYS A 90 -7.52 -7.94 0.52
C LYS A 90 -6.43 -7.64 1.53
N PHE A 91 -6.29 -6.36 1.89
CA PHE A 91 -5.40 -5.96 2.98
C PHE A 91 -5.73 -6.73 4.25
N PHE A 92 -4.70 -7.26 4.90
CA PHE A 92 -4.83 -8.03 6.13
C PHE A 92 -4.08 -7.41 7.29
N LYS A 93 -2.82 -7.00 7.07
CA LYS A 93 -1.96 -6.47 8.13
C LYS A 93 -0.84 -5.62 7.54
N PHE A 94 -0.43 -4.62 8.29
CA PHE A 94 0.80 -3.85 8.08
C PHE A 94 1.58 -3.73 9.38
N SER A 95 2.89 -3.80 9.29
CA SER A 95 3.78 -3.46 10.40
C SER A 95 5.00 -2.72 9.88
N SER A 96 5.44 -1.71 10.61
CA SER A 96 6.68 -1.00 10.30
C SER A 96 7.46 -0.63 11.54
N LYS A 97 8.78 -0.58 11.37
CA LYS A 97 9.73 0.01 12.33
C LYS A 97 10.56 1.04 11.62
N THR A 98 10.74 2.17 12.24
CA THR A 98 11.49 3.30 11.69
C THR A 98 12.51 3.77 12.71
N ASN A 99 13.74 3.98 12.29
CA ASN A 99 14.77 4.68 13.06
C ASN A 99 15.10 5.99 12.33
N GLN A 100 14.75 7.09 12.97
CA GLN A 100 14.99 8.44 12.47
C GLN A 100 15.92 9.18 13.43
N ASN A 101 17.18 9.40 13.05
CA ASN A 101 18.17 10.04 13.91
C ASN A 101 18.24 9.41 15.30
N LYS A 102 18.32 8.06 15.37
CA LYS A 102 18.33 7.25 16.58
C LYS A 102 17.02 7.25 17.39
N LYS A 103 15.94 7.84 16.88
CA LYS A 103 14.60 7.75 17.46
C LYS A 103 13.84 6.62 16.79
N GLU A 104 13.45 5.64 17.56
CA GLU A 104 12.67 4.52 17.07
C GLU A 104 11.17 4.82 17.12
N LYS A 105 10.47 4.40 16.09
CA LYS A 105 9.01 4.50 15.96
C LYS A 105 8.49 3.21 15.34
N TYR A 106 7.23 2.92 15.57
CA TYR A 106 6.55 1.79 14.94
C TYR A 106 5.11 2.14 14.59
N VAL A 107 4.56 1.42 13.64
CA VAL A 107 3.14 1.38 13.32
C VAL A 107 2.74 -0.06 13.00
N ASN A 108 1.67 -0.53 13.64
CA ASN A 108 0.98 -1.76 13.31
C ASN A 108 -0.45 -1.44 12.92
N ILE A 109 -0.92 -2.00 11.81
CA ILE A 109 -2.29 -1.87 11.34
C ILE A 109 -2.83 -3.27 11.09
N SER A 110 -4.02 -3.55 11.58
CA SER A 110 -4.70 -4.83 11.37
C SER A 110 -6.18 -4.64 11.12
N VAL A 111 -6.80 -5.58 10.43
CA VAL A 111 -8.25 -5.60 10.21
C VAL A 111 -8.95 -6.08 11.48
N ASN A 112 -9.94 -5.35 11.96
CA ASN A 112 -10.82 -5.78 13.04
C ASN A 112 -11.73 -6.92 12.55
N PRO A 113 -11.69 -8.11 13.18
CA PRO A 113 -12.51 -9.25 12.74
C PRO A 113 -14.02 -9.00 12.81
N SER A 114 -14.48 -8.12 13.69
CA SER A 114 -15.91 -7.92 13.96
C SER A 114 -16.60 -7.01 12.94
N ASN A 115 -15.90 -6.00 12.40
CA ASN A 115 -16.53 -4.99 11.53
C ASN A 115 -15.65 -4.58 10.35
N SER A 116 -14.48 -5.20 10.21
CA SER A 116 -13.49 -4.91 9.17
C SER A 116 -12.87 -3.50 9.22
N ASP A 117 -13.10 -2.70 10.25
CA ASP A 117 -12.36 -1.46 10.46
C ASP A 117 -10.87 -1.73 10.60
N LEU A 118 -10.05 -0.74 10.33
CA LEU A 118 -8.60 -0.83 10.54
C LEU A 118 -8.25 -0.37 11.96
N LEU A 119 -7.59 -1.24 12.71
CA LEU A 119 -7.04 -0.94 14.03
C LEU A 119 -5.60 -0.47 13.85
N ILE A 120 -5.26 0.66 14.45
CA ILE A 120 -3.95 1.29 14.37
C ILE A 120 -3.32 1.29 15.76
N ASP A 121 -2.11 0.72 15.87
CA ASP A 121 -1.25 0.78 17.05
C ASP A 121 0.12 1.32 16.62
N GLY A 122 0.38 2.56 16.89
CA GLY A 122 1.64 3.22 16.55
C GLY A 122 2.20 4.06 17.69
N SER A 123 3.48 4.37 17.60
CA SER A 123 4.17 5.18 18.60
C SER A 123 3.65 6.61 18.70
N SER A 124 2.98 7.12 17.67
CA SER A 124 2.43 8.49 17.63
C SER A 124 0.91 8.55 17.68
N TYR A 125 0.24 7.43 17.36
CA TYR A 125 -1.22 7.37 17.32
C TYR A 125 -1.71 5.93 17.56
N LYS A 126 -2.77 5.81 18.36
CA LYS A 126 -3.51 4.56 18.58
C LYS A 126 -4.99 4.81 18.39
N GLY A 127 -5.65 3.97 17.60
CA GLY A 127 -7.06 4.16 17.29
C GLY A 127 -7.59 3.24 16.22
N LYS A 128 -8.65 3.66 15.57
CA LYS A 128 -9.27 2.93 14.47
C LYS A 128 -9.70 3.89 13.36
N THR A 129 -9.84 3.37 12.15
CA THR A 129 -10.36 4.08 11.00
C THR A 129 -11.20 3.17 10.12
N ASN A 130 -11.93 3.77 9.17
CA ASN A 130 -12.78 3.04 8.25
C ASN A 130 -11.95 2.07 7.38
N LYS A 131 -12.52 0.89 7.11
CA LYS A 131 -11.95 -0.14 6.23
C LYS A 131 -11.67 0.32 4.79
N GLU A 132 -12.31 1.39 4.35
CA GLU A 132 -12.11 1.96 3.01
C GLU A 132 -10.84 2.82 2.91
N ASN A 133 -10.24 3.17 4.04
CA ASN A 133 -8.96 3.85 4.05
C ASN A 133 -7.85 2.86 3.70
N ILE A 134 -6.84 3.33 2.99
CA ILE A 134 -5.71 2.51 2.60
C ILE A 134 -4.45 2.88 3.38
N VAL A 135 -3.56 1.91 3.51
CA VAL A 135 -2.21 2.16 4.01
C VAL A 135 -1.41 2.86 2.91
N GLY A 136 -0.88 4.04 3.22
CA GLY A 136 -0.16 4.90 2.27
C GLY A 136 1.26 4.41 2.00
N THR A 137 1.40 3.25 1.36
CA THR A 137 2.70 2.71 0.96
C THR A 137 3.06 3.11 -0.47
N TRP A 138 4.34 3.43 -0.73
CA TRP A 138 4.81 4.01 -2.00
C TRP A 138 4.64 3.09 -3.22
N TRP A 139 4.53 1.80 -3.02
CA TRP A 139 4.32 0.84 -4.11
C TRP A 139 2.84 0.71 -4.50
N ASN A 140 1.91 1.07 -3.61
CA ASN A 140 0.47 0.93 -3.82
C ASN A 140 -0.11 2.16 -4.53
N HIS A 141 -0.44 2.03 -5.80
CA HIS A 141 -0.99 3.12 -6.63
C HIS A 141 -2.37 3.63 -6.17
N GLU A 142 -3.07 2.90 -5.32
CA GLU A 142 -4.35 3.36 -4.78
C GLU A 142 -4.18 4.64 -3.95
N ILE A 143 -2.98 4.92 -3.46
CA ILE A 143 -2.70 6.16 -2.71
C ILE A 143 -3.06 7.43 -3.48
N VAL A 144 -2.97 7.43 -4.80
CA VAL A 144 -3.31 8.59 -5.63
C VAL A 144 -4.80 8.69 -5.95
N LYS A 145 -5.58 7.64 -5.68
CA LYS A 145 -7.02 7.58 -5.98
C LYS A 145 -7.90 7.74 -4.75
N THR A 146 -7.37 7.46 -3.57
CA THR A 146 -8.12 7.52 -2.31
C THR A 146 -8.12 8.91 -1.70
N LYS A 147 -9.26 9.27 -1.10
CA LYS A 147 -9.41 10.56 -0.39
C LYS A 147 -8.75 10.57 0.99
N ALA A 148 -8.53 9.40 1.59
CA ALA A 148 -7.94 9.25 2.90
C ALA A 148 -6.94 8.09 2.96
N GLN A 149 -5.81 8.33 3.59
CA GLN A 149 -4.69 7.40 3.76
C GLN A 149 -4.31 7.33 5.25
N ILE A 150 -3.67 6.23 5.62
CA ILE A 150 -3.08 6.02 6.95
C ILE A 150 -1.57 6.06 6.82
#